data_e1c96388f7411fc44d4c0b210ceda881
#
_entry.id   e1c96388f7411fc44d4c0b210ceda881
#
_cell.length_a   1.000
_cell.length_b   1.000
_cell.length_c   1.000
_cell.angle_alpha   90.00
_cell.angle_beta   90.00
_cell.angle_gamma   90.00
#
_symmetry.space_group_name_H-M   'P 1'
#
loop_
_entity.id
_entity.type
_entity.pdbx_description
1 polymer ?
#
loop_
_entity_poly.entity_id
_entity_poly.type
_entity_poly.pdbx_seq_one_letter_code
_entity_poly.pdbx_strand_id
1 'polypeptide(L)'
;MPRVTVTRRLRFNAAHRVHNPELSEAENSRLFGKCNNPNWHGHNYTLDVSVEGDVDEKTGYVCDLSQLKKIVEREVVDIVDHKNFNLDVPFMKGVIPTSENIIVAFWNILEPEVKPGRLTKLVLWETENNYVEYTGR
;
A
#
# COMPACT_ATOMS: atom_id res chain seq x y z
N MET A 1 -19.42 -21.35 -11.35
CA MET A 1 -18.59 -21.45 -10.13
C MET A 1 -18.83 -20.22 -9.28
N PRO A 2 -19.09 -20.38 -7.99
CA PRO A 2 -19.20 -19.22 -7.11
C PRO A 2 -17.87 -18.45 -7.06
N ARG A 3 -17.98 -17.14 -7.13
CA ARG A 3 -16.83 -16.23 -7.02
C ARG A 3 -16.88 -15.54 -5.67
N VAL A 4 -15.79 -15.57 -4.98
CA VAL A 4 -15.68 -15.01 -3.62
C VAL A 4 -14.47 -14.09 -3.56
N THR A 5 -14.60 -13.02 -2.81
CA THR A 5 -13.49 -12.14 -2.51
C THR A 5 -12.98 -12.45 -1.11
N VAL A 6 -11.69 -12.71 -1.01
CA VAL A 6 -11.01 -12.89 0.28
C VAL A 6 -10.08 -11.71 0.51
N THR A 7 -9.91 -11.31 1.76
CA THR A 7 -9.09 -10.16 2.10
C THR A 7 -8.10 -10.53 3.20
N ARG A 8 -6.84 -10.18 2.98
CA ARG A 8 -5.79 -10.31 3.98
C ARG A 8 -5.35 -8.94 4.44
N ARG A 9 -5.28 -8.76 5.75
CA ARG A 9 -4.79 -7.54 6.36
C ARG A 9 -3.35 -7.70 6.82
N LEU A 10 -2.50 -6.73 6.48
CA LEU A 10 -1.13 -6.65 6.95
C LEU A 10 -0.90 -5.27 7.57
N ARG A 11 0.11 -5.18 8.41
CA ARG A 11 0.47 -3.92 9.05
C ARG A 11 1.95 -3.65 8.88
N PHE A 12 2.28 -2.37 8.76
CA PHE A 12 3.68 -1.94 8.74
C PHE A 12 3.79 -0.53 9.32
N ASN A 13 5.00 -0.16 9.69
CA ASN A 13 5.31 1.16 10.21
C ASN A 13 6.28 1.84 9.25
N ALA A 14 5.99 3.08 8.86
CA ALA A 14 6.85 3.80 7.95
C ALA A 14 6.75 5.30 8.18
N ALA A 15 7.82 6.00 7.84
CA ALA A 15 7.89 7.45 7.92
C ALA A 15 7.84 8.06 6.52
N HIS A 16 7.38 9.30 6.46
CA HIS A 16 7.38 10.07 5.22
C HIS A 16 7.34 11.57 5.48
N ARG A 17 7.58 12.32 4.42
CA ARG A 17 7.36 13.75 4.34
C ARG A 17 6.62 14.03 3.06
N VAL A 18 5.47 14.70 3.14
CA VAL A 18 4.74 15.10 1.94
C VAL A 18 5.31 16.45 1.50
N HIS A 19 6.09 16.42 0.44
CA HIS A 19 6.87 17.55 -0.04
C HIS A 19 7.07 17.47 -1.55
N ASN A 20 6.86 18.58 -2.25
CA ASN A 20 7.16 18.68 -3.66
C ASN A 20 8.38 19.61 -3.83
N PRO A 21 9.55 19.06 -4.23
CA PRO A 21 10.78 19.84 -4.36
C PRO A 21 10.72 20.90 -5.47
N GLU A 22 9.76 20.82 -6.38
CA GLU A 22 9.56 21.82 -7.44
C GLU A 22 8.83 23.07 -6.95
N LEU A 23 8.24 23.02 -5.76
CA LEU A 23 7.55 24.15 -5.15
C LEU A 23 8.44 24.82 -4.12
N SER A 24 8.14 26.11 -3.80
CA SER A 24 8.83 26.81 -2.74
C SER A 24 8.50 26.22 -1.37
N GLU A 25 9.32 26.52 -0.37
CA GLU A 25 9.04 26.10 1.00
C GLU A 25 7.71 26.67 1.52
N ALA A 26 7.41 27.93 1.18
CA ALA A 26 6.15 28.55 1.57
C ALA A 26 4.95 27.84 0.95
N GLU A 27 5.04 27.45 -0.32
CA GLU A 27 3.98 26.71 -1.00
C GLU A 27 3.81 25.30 -0.41
N ASN A 28 4.92 24.60 -0.13
CA ASN A 28 4.88 23.31 0.52
C ASN A 28 4.21 23.38 1.89
N SER A 29 4.57 24.37 2.69
CA SER A 29 3.97 24.56 4.01
C SER A 29 2.48 24.86 3.94
N ARG A 30 2.08 25.67 2.96
CA ARG A 30 0.68 26.03 2.75
C ARG A 30 -0.16 24.83 2.30
N LEU A 31 0.37 24.04 1.36
CA LEU A 31 -0.36 22.92 0.77
C LEU A 31 -0.42 21.70 1.68
N PHE A 32 0.68 21.38 2.35
CA PHE A 32 0.84 20.11 3.07
C PHE A 32 0.83 20.26 4.60
N GLY A 33 0.99 21.49 5.12
CA GLY A 33 0.93 21.75 6.54
C GLY A 33 1.90 20.89 7.35
N LYS A 34 1.41 20.22 8.37
CA LYS A 34 2.21 19.36 9.25
C LYS A 34 2.84 18.17 8.53
N CYS A 35 2.24 17.72 7.43
CA CYS A 35 2.78 16.61 6.63
C CYS A 35 4.08 16.98 5.93
N ASN A 36 4.39 18.26 5.85
CA ASN A 36 5.63 18.77 5.25
C ASN A 36 6.77 18.95 6.28
N ASN A 37 6.61 18.52 7.52
CA ASN A 37 7.64 18.65 8.54
C ASN A 37 8.97 18.10 8.02
N PRO A 38 10.07 18.91 8.02
CA PRO A 38 11.36 18.47 7.48
C PRO A 38 12.01 17.34 8.27
N ASN A 39 11.56 17.09 9.50
CA ASN A 39 12.08 16.00 10.35
C ASN A 39 11.23 14.73 10.23
N TRP A 40 10.37 14.65 9.21
CA TRP A 40 9.54 13.48 8.93
C TRP A 40 8.44 13.28 9.98
N HIS A 41 7.55 12.36 9.70
CA HIS A 41 6.59 11.80 10.65
C HIS A 41 6.26 10.39 10.22
N GLY A 42 5.79 9.58 11.15
CA GLY A 42 5.51 8.17 10.90
C GLY A 42 4.09 7.77 11.22
N HIS A 43 3.68 6.67 10.62
CA HIS A 43 2.37 6.08 10.83
C HIS A 43 2.47 4.58 10.99
N ASN A 44 1.52 4.02 11.72
CA ASN A 44 1.24 2.59 11.71
C ASN A 44 0.20 2.34 10.63
N TYR A 45 0.67 1.90 9.47
CA TYR A 45 -0.19 1.64 8.33
C TYR A 45 -0.86 0.28 8.44
N THR A 46 -2.07 0.20 7.90
CA THR A 46 -2.77 -1.08 7.69
C THR A 46 -3.06 -1.20 6.21
N LEU A 47 -2.73 -2.36 5.63
CA LEU A 47 -2.99 -2.65 4.22
C LEU A 47 -3.92 -3.84 4.12
N ASP A 48 -5.08 -3.65 3.49
CA ASP A 48 -6.02 -4.70 3.17
C ASP A 48 -5.89 -5.07 1.70
N VAL A 49 -5.61 -6.32 1.42
CA VAL A 49 -5.41 -6.85 0.07
C VAL A 49 -6.56 -7.81 -0.25
N SER A 50 -7.37 -7.46 -1.24
CA SER A 50 -8.55 -8.23 -1.63
C SER A 50 -8.33 -8.94 -2.96
N VAL A 51 -8.62 -10.24 -2.97
CA VAL A 51 -8.44 -11.12 -4.12
C VAL A 51 -9.75 -11.83 -4.40
N GLU A 52 -10.18 -11.80 -5.65
CA GLU A 52 -11.40 -12.46 -6.12
C GLU A 52 -11.03 -13.67 -6.98
N GLY A 53 -11.77 -14.72 -6.86
CA GLY A 53 -11.61 -15.90 -7.70
C GLY A 53 -12.69 -16.93 -7.46
N ASP A 54 -12.60 -18.01 -8.23
CA ASP A 54 -13.48 -19.16 -8.06
C ASP A 54 -13.04 -19.96 -6.84
N VAL A 55 -14.01 -20.53 -6.15
CA VAL A 55 -13.72 -21.44 -5.03
C VAL A 55 -13.22 -22.77 -5.61
N ASP A 56 -11.98 -23.14 -5.30
CA ASP A 56 -11.40 -24.39 -5.76
C ASP A 56 -12.10 -25.57 -5.08
N GLU A 57 -12.53 -26.54 -5.88
CA GLU A 57 -13.29 -27.70 -5.37
C GLU A 57 -12.46 -28.60 -4.45
N LYS A 58 -11.15 -28.64 -4.65
CA LYS A 58 -10.28 -29.53 -3.86
C LYS A 58 -9.88 -28.91 -2.53
N THR A 59 -9.64 -27.60 -2.51
CA THR A 59 -9.14 -26.92 -1.32
C THR A 59 -10.21 -26.14 -0.57
N GLY A 60 -11.26 -25.72 -1.28
CA GLY A 60 -12.25 -24.80 -0.74
C GLY A 60 -11.77 -23.35 -0.68
N TYR A 61 -10.59 -23.05 -1.25
CA TYR A 61 -10.00 -21.71 -1.25
C TYR A 61 -10.19 -20.98 -2.58
N VAL A 62 -10.25 -19.68 -2.51
CA VAL A 62 -9.93 -18.78 -3.65
C VAL A 62 -8.43 -18.75 -3.82
N CYS A 63 -7.72 -18.47 -2.73
CA CYS A 63 -6.27 -18.54 -2.62
C CYS A 63 -5.92 -18.83 -1.16
N ASP A 64 -4.73 -19.37 -0.93
CA ASP A 64 -4.24 -19.57 0.42
C ASP A 64 -3.82 -18.21 1.00
N LEU A 65 -4.50 -17.77 2.07
CA LEU A 65 -4.23 -16.48 2.70
C LEU A 65 -2.80 -16.40 3.28
N SER A 66 -2.22 -17.54 3.67
CA SER A 66 -0.82 -17.56 4.13
C SER A 66 0.14 -17.31 2.98
N GLN A 67 -0.15 -17.82 1.78
CA GLN A 67 0.65 -17.57 0.59
C GLN A 67 0.48 -16.12 0.13
N LEU A 68 -0.74 -15.60 0.17
CA LEU A 68 -1.00 -14.20 -0.15
C LEU A 68 -0.21 -13.28 0.77
N LYS A 69 -0.20 -13.57 2.06
CA LYS A 69 0.61 -12.83 3.04
C LYS A 69 2.08 -12.80 2.64
N LYS A 70 2.64 -13.96 2.27
CA LYS A 70 4.06 -14.08 1.89
C LYS A 70 4.37 -13.26 0.64
N ILE A 71 3.49 -13.26 -0.35
CA ILE A 71 3.65 -12.48 -1.56
C ILE A 71 3.70 -10.98 -1.21
N VAL A 72 2.74 -10.52 -0.42
CA VAL A 72 2.64 -9.11 -0.06
C VAL A 72 3.82 -8.68 0.82
N GLU A 73 4.26 -9.52 1.75
CA GLU A 73 5.43 -9.25 2.56
C GLU A 73 6.68 -9.12 1.72
N ARG A 74 6.94 -10.11 0.85
CA ARG A 74 8.12 -10.12 0.00
C ARG A 74 8.18 -8.93 -0.94
N GLU A 75 7.05 -8.61 -1.58
CA GLU A 75 7.03 -7.61 -2.65
C GLU A 75 6.88 -6.18 -2.15
N VAL A 76 6.25 -5.98 -1.02
CA VAL A 76 5.87 -4.65 -0.55
C VAL A 76 6.25 -4.41 0.91
N VAL A 77 5.67 -5.16 1.83
CA VAL A 77 5.74 -4.85 3.27
C VAL A 77 7.17 -4.85 3.79
N ASP A 78 7.95 -5.87 3.47
CA ASP A 78 9.34 -5.98 3.94
C ASP A 78 10.24 -4.89 3.36
N ILE A 79 9.84 -4.29 2.24
CA ILE A 79 10.59 -3.21 1.61
C ILE A 79 10.32 -1.87 2.31
N VAL A 80 9.13 -1.68 2.85
CA VAL A 80 8.71 -0.40 3.42
C VAL A 80 8.65 -0.38 4.94
N ASP A 81 8.52 -1.54 5.59
CA ASP A 81 8.36 -1.62 7.03
C ASP A 81 9.59 -1.09 7.78
N HIS A 82 9.38 -0.19 8.72
CA HIS A 82 10.42 0.51 9.46
C HIS A 82 11.35 1.34 8.57
N LYS A 83 10.85 1.79 7.42
CA LYS A 83 11.61 2.58 6.46
C LYS A 83 11.01 3.97 6.30
N ASN A 84 11.75 4.82 5.61
CA ASN A 84 11.33 6.15 5.23
C ASN A 84 10.98 6.13 3.73
N PHE A 85 9.75 6.42 3.37
CA PHE A 85 9.31 6.39 1.98
C PHE A 85 10.11 7.32 1.07
N ASN A 86 10.55 8.46 1.60
CA ASN A 86 11.29 9.44 0.80
C ASN A 86 12.75 9.03 0.56
N LEU A 87 13.36 8.31 1.52
CA LEU A 87 14.81 8.05 1.51
C LEU A 87 15.18 6.61 1.19
N ASP A 88 14.36 5.65 1.65
CA ASP A 88 14.77 4.24 1.71
C ASP A 88 14.03 3.32 0.75
N VAL A 89 12.93 3.78 0.16
CA VAL A 89 12.04 2.93 -0.65
C VAL A 89 12.28 3.21 -2.13
N PRO A 90 12.98 2.29 -2.85
CA PRO A 90 13.37 2.54 -4.24
C PRO A 90 12.22 2.83 -5.19
N PHE A 91 11.09 2.13 -5.06
CA PHE A 91 9.97 2.31 -5.97
C PHE A 91 9.19 3.62 -5.74
N MET A 92 9.49 4.34 -4.65
CA MET A 92 8.89 5.66 -4.39
C MET A 92 9.84 6.82 -4.74
N LYS A 93 11.01 6.52 -5.29
CA LYS A 93 11.96 7.57 -5.65
C LYS A 93 11.36 8.52 -6.69
N GLY A 94 11.39 9.82 -6.37
CA GLY A 94 10.84 10.84 -7.27
C GLY A 94 9.33 10.99 -7.21
N VAL A 95 8.67 10.26 -6.32
CA VAL A 95 7.21 10.29 -6.16
C VAL A 95 6.88 10.88 -4.80
N ILE A 96 5.94 11.81 -4.75
CA ILE A 96 5.46 12.37 -3.49
C ILE A 96 4.74 11.25 -2.73
N PRO A 97 5.20 10.87 -1.52
CA PRO A 97 4.69 9.68 -0.84
C PRO A 97 3.41 9.95 -0.04
N THR A 98 2.39 10.46 -0.72
CA THR A 98 1.03 10.50 -0.20
C THR A 98 0.48 9.08 -0.15
N SER A 99 -0.52 8.83 0.68
CA SER A 99 -1.19 7.52 0.70
C SER A 99 -1.75 7.16 -0.68
N GLU A 100 -2.22 8.15 -1.42
CA GLU A 100 -2.73 7.97 -2.79
C GLU A 100 -1.65 7.43 -3.73
N ASN A 101 -0.47 8.03 -3.73
CA ASN A 101 0.63 7.57 -4.58
C ASN A 101 1.22 6.25 -4.10
N ILE A 102 1.27 6.04 -2.80
CA ILE A 102 1.76 4.80 -2.22
C ILE A 102 0.88 3.62 -2.63
N ILE A 103 -0.44 3.76 -2.53
CA ILE A 103 -1.35 2.66 -2.87
C ILE A 103 -1.30 2.30 -4.36
N VAL A 104 -1.12 3.29 -5.22
CA VAL A 104 -0.95 3.06 -6.66
C VAL A 104 0.34 2.29 -6.92
N ALA A 105 1.43 2.66 -6.28
CA ALA A 105 2.70 1.94 -6.39
C ALA A 105 2.57 0.49 -5.91
N PHE A 106 1.91 0.28 -4.78
CA PHE A 106 1.65 -1.07 -4.26
C PHE A 106 0.83 -1.92 -5.24
N TRP A 107 -0.20 -1.33 -5.84
CA TRP A 107 -1.01 -2.02 -6.82
C TRP A 107 -0.18 -2.49 -8.01
N ASN A 108 0.62 -1.60 -8.58
CA ASN A 108 1.43 -1.91 -9.75
C ASN A 108 2.44 -3.02 -9.49
N ILE A 109 2.92 -3.13 -8.27
CA ILE A 109 3.86 -4.21 -7.86
C ILE A 109 3.11 -5.52 -7.63
N LEU A 110 1.97 -5.46 -6.95
CA LEU A 110 1.26 -6.66 -6.50
C LEU A 110 0.40 -7.32 -7.57
N GLU A 111 -0.20 -6.51 -8.44
CA GLU A 111 -1.17 -7.02 -9.43
C GLU A 111 -0.63 -8.19 -10.26
N PRO A 112 0.60 -8.12 -10.83
CA PRO A 112 1.12 -9.26 -11.60
C PRO A 112 1.53 -10.46 -10.76
N GLU A 113 1.71 -10.29 -9.45
CA GLU A 113 2.23 -11.35 -8.57
C GLU A 113 1.13 -12.14 -7.84
N VAL A 114 -0.07 -11.58 -7.75
CA VAL A 114 -1.17 -12.21 -7.01
C VAL A 114 -1.81 -13.32 -7.83
N LYS A 115 -1.64 -14.57 -7.35
CA LYS A 115 -2.16 -15.80 -7.96
C LYS A 115 -2.33 -16.87 -6.89
N PRO A 116 -3.32 -17.79 -7.00
CA PRO A 116 -4.46 -17.74 -7.94
C PRO A 116 -5.44 -16.66 -7.56
N GLY A 117 -6.40 -16.41 -8.47
CA GLY A 117 -7.34 -15.32 -8.31
C GLY A 117 -6.79 -14.04 -8.89
N ARG A 118 -7.47 -12.94 -8.62
CA ARG A 118 -7.15 -11.63 -9.20
C ARG A 118 -7.25 -10.55 -8.12
N LEU A 119 -6.24 -9.72 -8.04
CA LEU A 119 -6.26 -8.54 -7.17
C LEU A 119 -7.39 -7.61 -7.62
N THR A 120 -8.30 -7.29 -6.72
CA THR A 120 -9.46 -6.45 -7.02
C THR A 120 -9.48 -5.13 -6.27
N LYS A 121 -8.86 -5.08 -5.10
CA LYS A 121 -8.87 -3.87 -4.28
C LYS A 121 -7.73 -3.88 -3.29
N LEU A 122 -7.14 -2.70 -3.10
CA LEU A 122 -6.27 -2.40 -1.98
C LEU A 122 -6.93 -1.29 -1.17
N VAL A 123 -6.82 -1.38 0.14
CA VAL A 123 -7.16 -0.30 1.07
C VAL A 123 -5.94 -0.04 1.92
N LEU A 124 -5.47 1.19 1.96
CA LEU A 124 -4.34 1.60 2.76
C LEU A 124 -4.81 2.60 3.82
N TRP A 125 -4.69 2.20 5.07
CA TRP A 125 -5.02 3.03 6.22
C TRP A 125 -3.73 3.70 6.71
N GLU A 126 -3.68 5.02 6.58
CA GLU A 126 -2.56 5.81 7.12
C GLU A 126 -2.68 5.93 8.63
N THR A 127 -3.91 6.18 9.09
CA THR A 127 -4.31 6.14 10.50
C THR A 127 -5.61 5.35 10.59
N GLU A 128 -6.11 5.12 11.79
CA GLU A 128 -7.41 4.47 11.95
C GLU A 128 -8.59 5.32 11.43
N ASN A 129 -8.34 6.60 11.17
CA ASN A 129 -9.37 7.56 10.74
C ASN A 129 -9.30 7.91 9.26
N ASN A 130 -8.18 7.69 8.61
CA ASN A 130 -7.93 8.10 7.22
C ASN A 130 -7.42 6.94 6.40
N TYR A 131 -8.06 6.68 5.28
CA TYR A 131 -7.63 5.62 4.39
C TYR A 131 -7.93 5.96 2.93
N VAL A 132 -7.24 5.30 2.04
CA VAL A 132 -7.45 5.37 0.60
C VAL A 132 -7.74 3.98 0.06
N GLU A 133 -8.44 3.92 -1.05
CA GLU A 133 -8.83 2.69 -1.71
C GLU A 133 -8.49 2.78 -3.18
N TYR A 134 -8.00 1.67 -3.77
CA TYR A 134 -7.66 1.63 -5.19
C TYR A 134 -8.07 0.29 -5.78
N THR A 135 -8.65 0.34 -6.96
CA THR A 135 -9.15 -0.85 -7.69
C THR A 135 -8.49 -1.02 -9.05
N GLY A 136 -7.37 -0.35 -9.29
CA GLY A 136 -6.58 -0.50 -10.50
C GLY A 136 -6.84 0.56 -11.57
N ARG A 137 -7.62 1.58 -11.25
CA ARG A 137 -7.93 2.63 -12.23
C ARG A 137 -8.47 3.89 -11.55
#